data_cabcc701e6f9872d2422ba4dbcaa2f4b
#
_entry.id   cabcc701e6f9872d2422ba4dbcaa2f4b
#
_cell.length_a   1.000
_cell.length_b   1.000
_cell.length_c   1.000
_cell.angle_alpha   90.00
_cell.angle_beta   90.00
_cell.angle_gamma   90.00
#
_symmetry.space_group_name_H-M   'P 1'
#
loop_
_entity.id
_entity.type
_entity.pdbx_description
1 polymer ?
#
loop_
_entity_poly.entity_id
_entity_poly.type
_entity_poly.pdbx_seq_one_letter_code
_entity_poly.pdbx_strand_id
1 'polypeptide(L)'
;MKDTLETNLPEEAGKLEETKKPVETPEIDATADVEANDTAEADAAIAAGKLTKEEILAKLTELVETSVKTSRGEVEALKQAYYKIRRNEVEELKKEFIADGGEEKDFTAPADETENKIKDLLTSYKEKRAAILAEEERVKAANYALKLQLIDQLKELCESQDDFNKLYNSFKDIQQRWKEVKAVPQEHVNELWKNYQIYTEKFYDIIKINNQFRDYDFKKNLELK
;
A
#
# COMPACT_ATOMS: atom_id res chain seq x y z
N MET A 1 32.81 53.74 5.99
CA MET A 1 32.65 52.28 5.88
C MET A 1 31.16 52.02 5.94
N LYS A 2 30.56 51.77 4.78
CA LYS A 2 29.13 51.46 4.65
C LYS A 2 29.07 49.99 4.34
N ASP A 3 28.63 49.18 5.31
CA ASP A 3 28.29 47.79 5.10
C ASP A 3 26.94 47.70 4.40
N THR A 4 27.00 47.44 3.13
CA THR A 4 25.86 47.04 2.32
C THR A 4 25.64 45.57 2.53
N LEU A 5 24.68 45.21 3.41
CA LEU A 5 24.11 43.87 3.47
C LEU A 5 23.28 43.64 2.19
N GLU A 6 23.93 43.08 1.20
CA GLU A 6 23.23 42.45 0.09
C GLU A 6 22.51 41.18 0.58
N THR A 7 21.23 41.29 0.88
CA THR A 7 20.37 40.14 1.12
C THR A 7 20.10 39.46 -0.22
N ASN A 8 20.88 38.43 -0.53
CA ASN A 8 20.60 37.49 -1.61
C ASN A 8 19.30 36.69 -1.28
N LEU A 9 18.17 37.22 -1.73
CA LEU A 9 16.94 36.45 -1.79
C LEU A 9 16.96 35.63 -3.08
N PRO A 10 16.60 34.33 -3.04
CA PRO A 10 16.49 33.54 -4.27
C PRO A 10 15.39 34.12 -5.16
N GLU A 11 15.73 34.38 -6.41
CA GLU A 11 14.91 34.94 -7.47
C GLU A 11 13.64 34.08 -7.78
N GLU A 12 13.56 32.88 -7.22
CA GLU A 12 12.43 31.95 -7.36
C GLU A 12 11.18 32.33 -6.57
N ALA A 13 11.26 33.19 -5.56
CA ALA A 13 10.08 33.59 -4.78
C ALA A 13 9.12 34.51 -5.57
N GLY A 14 9.62 35.15 -6.65
CA GLY A 14 8.83 36.03 -7.51
C GLY A 14 8.08 35.32 -8.66
N LYS A 15 8.42 34.04 -8.96
CA LYS A 15 7.82 33.29 -10.07
C LYS A 15 6.65 32.39 -9.69
N LEU A 16 6.20 32.42 -8.43
CA LEU A 16 5.12 31.58 -7.93
C LEU A 16 3.70 32.11 -8.19
N GLU A 17 3.55 33.23 -8.94
CA GLU A 17 2.23 33.79 -9.23
C GLU A 17 1.43 33.04 -10.32
N GLU A 18 2.03 32.12 -11.08
CA GLU A 18 1.36 31.50 -12.25
C GLU A 18 1.01 30.02 -12.12
N THR A 19 1.28 29.35 -11.01
CA THR A 19 0.90 27.95 -10.87
C THR A 19 -0.17 27.71 -9.80
N LYS A 20 -1.37 28.29 -10.00
CA LYS A 20 -2.60 27.65 -9.57
C LYS A 20 -2.87 26.44 -10.48
N LYS A 21 -1.96 25.46 -10.53
CA LYS A 21 -2.39 24.12 -10.90
C LYS A 21 -3.25 23.61 -9.76
N PRO A 22 -4.45 23.08 -10.05
CA PRO A 22 -5.22 22.33 -9.05
C PRO A 22 -4.25 21.33 -8.45
N VAL A 23 -4.23 21.23 -7.12
CA VAL A 23 -3.57 20.14 -6.42
C VAL A 23 -4.16 18.88 -7.04
N GLU A 24 -3.37 18.18 -7.86
CA GLU A 24 -3.79 16.90 -8.44
C GLU A 24 -4.27 16.07 -7.26
N THR A 25 -5.56 15.77 -7.25
CA THR A 25 -6.10 14.73 -6.39
C THR A 25 -5.23 13.51 -6.66
N PRO A 26 -4.64 12.88 -5.63
CA PRO A 26 -3.87 11.69 -5.86
C PRO A 26 -4.80 10.72 -6.57
N GLU A 27 -4.36 10.22 -7.73
CA GLU A 27 -4.91 8.98 -8.24
C GLU A 27 -4.88 8.02 -7.05
N ILE A 28 -6.06 7.64 -6.61
CA ILE A 28 -6.24 6.58 -5.63
C ILE A 28 -5.59 5.40 -6.31
N ASP A 29 -4.39 5.03 -5.87
CA ASP A 29 -3.75 3.80 -6.28
C ASP A 29 -4.66 2.65 -5.81
N ALA A 30 -5.66 2.40 -6.65
CA ALA A 30 -6.56 1.26 -6.56
C ALA A 30 -5.76 0.03 -7.01
N THR A 31 -4.68 -0.30 -6.27
CA THR A 31 -4.01 -1.59 -6.38
C THR A 31 -4.85 -2.68 -5.70
N ALA A 32 -6.17 -2.66 -5.98
CA ALA A 32 -7.08 -3.69 -5.53
C ALA A 32 -7.47 -4.69 -6.64
N ASP A 33 -6.99 -4.50 -7.90
CA ASP A 33 -7.47 -5.31 -9.03
C ASP A 33 -6.34 -5.79 -9.95
N VAL A 34 -5.29 -6.42 -9.42
CA VAL A 34 -4.33 -7.19 -10.24
C VAL A 34 -4.43 -8.70 -9.95
N GLU A 35 -5.47 -9.16 -9.26
CA GLU A 35 -5.66 -10.59 -8.99
C GLU A 35 -6.35 -11.38 -10.13
N ALA A 36 -6.68 -10.77 -11.29
CA ALA A 36 -7.59 -11.41 -12.24
C ALA A 36 -6.92 -12.09 -13.44
N ASN A 37 -5.63 -11.98 -13.67
CA ASN A 37 -5.08 -12.43 -14.96
C ASN A 37 -4.13 -13.64 -14.93
N ASP A 38 -3.61 -14.06 -13.77
CA ASP A 38 -2.74 -15.26 -13.68
C ASP A 38 -3.53 -16.54 -13.30
N THR A 39 -4.78 -16.40 -12.88
CA THR A 39 -5.61 -17.54 -12.46
C THR A 39 -6.14 -18.38 -13.62
N ALA A 40 -6.23 -17.82 -14.82
CA ALA A 40 -6.88 -18.48 -15.96
C ALA A 40 -6.12 -19.70 -16.49
N GLU A 41 -4.77 -19.69 -16.47
CA GLU A 41 -3.98 -20.86 -16.91
C GLU A 41 -3.95 -21.96 -15.86
N ALA A 42 -3.85 -21.61 -14.59
CA ALA A 42 -3.90 -22.56 -13.47
C ALA A 42 -5.29 -23.19 -13.38
N ASP A 43 -6.35 -22.40 -13.49
CA ASP A 43 -7.74 -22.89 -13.52
C ASP A 43 -8.02 -23.80 -14.73
N ALA A 44 -7.46 -23.50 -15.90
CA ALA A 44 -7.58 -24.35 -17.10
C ALA A 44 -6.85 -25.69 -16.94
N ALA A 45 -5.67 -25.72 -16.31
CA ALA A 45 -4.93 -26.96 -16.05
C ALA A 45 -5.60 -27.82 -14.96
N ILE A 46 -6.20 -27.18 -13.96
CA ILE A 46 -6.96 -27.82 -12.89
C ILE A 46 -8.29 -28.37 -13.43
N ALA A 47 -9.00 -27.58 -14.25
CA ALA A 47 -10.25 -27.99 -14.90
C ALA A 47 -10.04 -29.15 -15.89
N ALA A 48 -8.86 -29.25 -16.49
CA ALA A 48 -8.50 -30.35 -17.40
C ALA A 48 -8.19 -31.68 -16.68
N GLY A 49 -8.13 -31.72 -15.34
CA GLY A 49 -7.88 -32.95 -14.56
C GLY A 49 -6.50 -33.58 -14.81
N LYS A 50 -5.52 -32.78 -15.21
CA LYS A 50 -4.20 -33.28 -15.69
C LYS A 50 -3.10 -33.23 -14.64
N LEU A 51 -3.34 -32.65 -13.47
CA LEU A 51 -2.32 -32.52 -12.43
C LEU A 51 -2.29 -33.75 -11.51
N THR A 52 -1.09 -34.28 -11.25
CA THR A 52 -0.86 -35.31 -10.25
C THR A 52 -0.77 -34.69 -8.85
N LYS A 53 -0.85 -35.51 -7.79
CA LYS A 53 -0.67 -35.06 -6.39
C LYS A 53 0.69 -34.43 -6.16
N GLU A 54 1.73 -35.01 -6.78
CA GLU A 54 3.11 -34.55 -6.69
C GLU A 54 3.30 -33.17 -7.36
N GLU A 55 2.67 -32.97 -8.51
CA GLU A 55 2.68 -31.69 -9.20
C GLU A 55 1.93 -30.60 -8.42
N ILE A 56 0.81 -30.94 -7.81
CA ILE A 56 0.07 -30.03 -6.92
C ILE A 56 0.92 -29.66 -5.71
N LEU A 57 1.57 -30.64 -5.06
CA LEU A 57 2.45 -30.40 -3.94
C LEU A 57 3.62 -29.49 -4.30
N ALA A 58 4.27 -29.73 -5.44
CA ALA A 58 5.39 -28.94 -5.93
C ALA A 58 4.96 -27.46 -6.18
N LYS A 59 3.84 -27.26 -6.88
CA LYS A 59 3.31 -25.91 -7.14
C LYS A 59 2.91 -25.19 -5.87
N LEU A 60 2.22 -25.88 -4.91
CA LEU A 60 1.89 -25.28 -3.62
C LEU A 60 3.15 -24.87 -2.85
N THR A 61 4.19 -25.68 -2.87
CA THR A 61 5.47 -25.35 -2.21
C THR A 61 6.07 -24.08 -2.83
N GLU A 62 6.15 -24.00 -4.16
CA GLU A 62 6.62 -22.83 -4.88
C GLU A 62 5.83 -21.56 -4.52
N LEU A 63 4.49 -21.62 -4.55
CA LEU A 63 3.64 -20.48 -4.23
C LEU A 63 3.78 -20.01 -2.77
N VAL A 64 3.96 -20.95 -1.83
CA VAL A 64 4.18 -20.63 -0.41
C VAL A 64 5.54 -20.00 -0.17
N GLU A 65 6.53 -20.26 -1.02
CA GLU A 65 7.88 -19.70 -0.90
C GLU A 65 8.03 -18.35 -1.61
N THR A 66 7.42 -18.20 -2.80
CA THR A 66 7.69 -17.06 -3.70
C THR A 66 6.58 -16.03 -3.81
N SER A 67 5.32 -16.45 -3.74
CA SER A 67 4.18 -15.63 -4.19
C SER A 67 3.00 -15.58 -3.20
N VAL A 68 3.26 -15.61 -1.90
CA VAL A 68 2.21 -15.65 -0.85
C VAL A 68 1.19 -14.51 -0.97
N LYS A 69 1.61 -13.34 -1.45
CA LYS A 69 0.75 -12.15 -1.52
C LYS A 69 -0.31 -12.26 -2.61
N THR A 70 0.06 -12.75 -3.78
CA THR A 70 -0.76 -12.74 -5.02
C THR A 70 -1.44 -14.05 -5.33
N SER A 71 -1.03 -15.16 -4.73
CA SER A 71 -1.39 -16.54 -5.11
C SER A 71 -2.65 -17.11 -4.44
N ARG A 72 -3.53 -16.27 -3.84
CA ARG A 72 -4.71 -16.77 -3.10
C ARG A 72 -5.63 -17.65 -3.95
N GLY A 73 -5.94 -17.20 -5.18
CA GLY A 73 -6.80 -17.94 -6.09
C GLY A 73 -6.19 -19.29 -6.48
N GLU A 74 -4.91 -19.29 -6.87
CA GLU A 74 -4.18 -20.50 -7.25
C GLU A 74 -4.06 -21.52 -6.11
N VAL A 75 -3.72 -21.06 -4.89
CA VAL A 75 -3.63 -21.94 -3.73
C VAL A 75 -4.98 -22.60 -3.43
N GLU A 76 -6.09 -21.86 -3.51
CA GLU A 76 -7.42 -22.44 -3.29
C GLU A 76 -7.81 -23.42 -4.41
N ALA A 77 -7.47 -23.12 -5.66
CA ALA A 77 -7.72 -23.97 -6.80
C ALA A 77 -6.91 -25.28 -6.71
N LEU A 78 -5.62 -25.21 -6.37
CA LEU A 78 -4.76 -26.38 -6.17
C LEU A 78 -5.26 -27.25 -4.99
N LYS A 79 -5.70 -26.62 -3.90
CA LYS A 79 -6.32 -27.32 -2.79
C LYS A 79 -7.57 -28.09 -3.21
N GLN A 80 -8.46 -27.46 -3.97
CA GLN A 80 -9.68 -28.11 -4.48
C GLN A 80 -9.35 -29.27 -5.42
N ALA A 81 -8.36 -29.10 -6.31
CA ALA A 81 -7.90 -30.15 -7.21
C ALA A 81 -7.38 -31.37 -6.44
N TYR A 82 -6.53 -31.14 -5.41
CA TYR A 82 -6.02 -32.20 -4.56
C TYR A 82 -7.15 -33.00 -3.88
N TYR A 83 -8.09 -32.31 -3.23
CA TYR A 83 -9.17 -32.99 -2.52
C TYR A 83 -10.14 -33.72 -3.48
N LYS A 84 -10.28 -33.26 -4.74
CA LYS A 84 -11.02 -33.97 -5.78
C LYS A 84 -10.34 -35.29 -6.15
N ILE A 85 -9.01 -35.26 -6.39
CA ILE A 85 -8.22 -36.46 -6.68
C ILE A 85 -8.32 -37.45 -5.52
N ARG A 86 -8.10 -36.96 -4.28
CA ARG A 86 -8.17 -37.79 -3.07
C ARG A 86 -9.53 -38.44 -2.87
N ARG A 87 -10.61 -37.71 -3.11
CA ARG A 87 -11.96 -38.24 -3.02
C ARG A 87 -12.18 -39.40 -4.01
N ASN A 88 -11.77 -39.21 -5.24
CA ASN A 88 -11.91 -40.25 -6.27
C ASN A 88 -11.11 -41.52 -5.89
N GLU A 89 -9.88 -41.37 -5.43
CA GLU A 89 -9.06 -42.50 -4.95
C GLU A 89 -9.73 -43.25 -3.78
N VAL A 90 -10.23 -42.52 -2.81
CA VAL A 90 -10.92 -43.13 -1.66
C VAL A 90 -12.18 -43.85 -2.11
N GLU A 91 -12.92 -43.31 -3.08
CA GLU A 91 -14.10 -43.97 -3.65
C GLU A 91 -13.73 -45.25 -4.42
N GLU A 92 -12.64 -45.26 -5.15
CA GLU A 92 -12.13 -46.44 -5.85
C GLU A 92 -11.67 -47.51 -4.87
N LEU A 93 -10.87 -47.15 -3.91
CA LEU A 93 -10.43 -48.09 -2.84
C LEU A 93 -11.60 -48.65 -2.06
N LYS A 94 -12.63 -47.86 -1.79
CA LYS A 94 -13.86 -48.33 -1.15
C LYS A 94 -14.60 -49.32 -1.99
N LYS A 95 -14.71 -49.11 -3.33
CA LYS A 95 -15.34 -50.07 -4.25
C LYS A 95 -14.57 -51.39 -4.32
N GLU A 96 -13.25 -51.33 -4.40
CA GLU A 96 -12.38 -52.51 -4.36
C GLU A 96 -12.58 -53.31 -3.05
N PHE A 97 -12.56 -52.63 -1.90
CA PHE A 97 -12.77 -53.24 -0.60
C PHE A 97 -14.11 -53.98 -0.50
N ILE A 98 -15.18 -53.37 -1.01
CA ILE A 98 -16.51 -53.99 -1.07
C ILE A 98 -16.54 -55.17 -2.04
N ALA A 99 -15.86 -55.06 -3.20
CA ALA A 99 -15.78 -56.14 -4.18
C ALA A 99 -15.02 -57.36 -3.64
N ASP A 100 -14.06 -57.15 -2.76
CA ASP A 100 -13.28 -58.19 -2.06
C ASP A 100 -14.06 -58.79 -0.87
N GLY A 101 -15.30 -58.37 -0.64
CA GLY A 101 -16.17 -58.94 0.39
C GLY A 101 -16.18 -58.19 1.72
N GLY A 102 -15.56 -56.99 1.79
CA GLY A 102 -15.64 -56.13 2.96
C GLY A 102 -16.99 -55.42 3.08
N GLU A 103 -17.42 -55.17 4.33
CA GLU A 103 -18.63 -54.36 4.54
C GLU A 103 -18.30 -52.88 4.50
N GLU A 104 -19.19 -52.07 3.88
CA GLU A 104 -18.98 -50.62 3.70
C GLU A 104 -18.68 -49.88 5.02
N LYS A 105 -19.29 -50.32 6.11
CA LYS A 105 -19.11 -49.71 7.46
C LYS A 105 -17.71 -49.92 8.06
N ASP A 106 -16.99 -50.95 7.60
CA ASP A 106 -15.68 -51.34 8.10
C ASP A 106 -14.55 -50.71 7.25
N PHE A 107 -14.89 -50.01 6.16
CA PHE A 107 -13.92 -49.31 5.31
C PHE A 107 -13.33 -48.11 6.06
N THR A 108 -12.01 -48.08 6.16
CA THR A 108 -11.25 -46.93 6.64
C THR A 108 -10.29 -46.49 5.54
N ALA A 109 -10.40 -45.22 5.11
CA ALA A 109 -9.50 -44.69 4.10
C ALA A 109 -8.04 -44.73 4.58
N PRO A 110 -7.09 -45.22 3.77
CA PRO A 110 -5.70 -45.27 4.15
C PRO A 110 -5.14 -43.85 4.34
N ALA A 111 -4.20 -43.72 5.26
CA ALA A 111 -3.49 -42.44 5.49
C ALA A 111 -2.71 -42.03 4.22
N ASP A 112 -2.76 -40.76 3.90
CA ASP A 112 -2.02 -40.17 2.79
C ASP A 112 -0.97 -39.18 3.33
N GLU A 113 0.31 -39.52 3.16
CA GLU A 113 1.41 -38.64 3.58
C GLU A 113 1.41 -37.29 2.84
N THR A 114 0.94 -37.29 1.58
CA THR A 114 0.80 -36.07 0.79
C THR A 114 -0.25 -35.14 1.38
N GLU A 115 -1.33 -35.70 1.94
CA GLU A 115 -2.36 -34.92 2.62
C GLU A 115 -1.81 -34.11 3.79
N ASN A 116 -0.96 -34.73 4.60
CA ASN A 116 -0.34 -34.06 5.73
C ASN A 116 0.59 -32.91 5.26
N LYS A 117 1.42 -33.17 4.25
CA LYS A 117 2.30 -32.15 3.66
C LYS A 117 1.52 -30.96 3.11
N ILE A 118 0.41 -31.22 2.42
CA ILE A 118 -0.48 -30.16 1.90
C ILE A 118 -1.13 -29.37 3.03
N LYS A 119 -1.61 -30.02 4.09
CA LYS A 119 -2.16 -29.35 5.27
C LYS A 119 -1.14 -28.43 5.94
N ASP A 120 0.11 -28.89 6.07
CA ASP A 120 1.21 -28.11 6.65
C ASP A 120 1.55 -26.91 5.77
N LEU A 121 1.62 -27.09 4.45
CA LEU A 121 1.84 -26.01 3.50
C LEU A 121 0.70 -24.96 3.54
N LEU A 122 -0.55 -25.40 3.56
CA LEU A 122 -1.70 -24.50 3.65
C LEU A 122 -1.73 -23.73 4.97
N THR A 123 -1.28 -24.34 6.06
CA THR A 123 -1.14 -23.67 7.36
C THR A 123 -0.03 -22.63 7.31
N SER A 124 1.14 -23.00 6.80
CA SER A 124 2.26 -22.09 6.59
C SER A 124 1.89 -20.91 5.68
N TYR A 125 1.14 -21.18 4.61
CA TYR A 125 0.62 -20.14 3.72
C TYR A 125 -0.27 -19.13 4.45
N LYS A 126 -1.22 -19.62 5.25
CA LYS A 126 -2.12 -18.76 6.04
C LYS A 126 -1.35 -17.89 7.03
N GLU A 127 -0.37 -18.47 7.72
CA GLU A 127 0.47 -17.76 8.68
C GLU A 127 1.31 -16.69 8.01
N LYS A 128 1.99 -17.01 6.90
CA LYS A 128 2.79 -16.05 6.14
C LYS A 128 1.92 -14.93 5.58
N ARG A 129 0.75 -15.26 5.03
CA ARG A 129 -0.21 -14.25 4.52
C ARG A 129 -0.71 -13.33 5.63
N ALA A 130 -1.08 -13.87 6.77
CA ALA A 130 -1.51 -13.10 7.93
C ALA A 130 -0.40 -12.15 8.43
N ALA A 131 0.85 -12.62 8.46
CA ALA A 131 1.99 -11.79 8.83
C ALA A 131 2.23 -10.63 7.84
N ILE A 132 2.12 -10.90 6.54
CA ILE A 132 2.25 -9.87 5.49
C ILE A 132 1.15 -8.82 5.64
N LEU A 133 -0.11 -9.23 5.79
CA LEU A 133 -1.23 -8.30 5.96
C LEU A 133 -1.09 -7.47 7.25
N ALA A 134 -0.67 -8.09 8.35
CA ALA A 134 -0.44 -7.38 9.61
C ALA A 134 0.68 -6.33 9.47
N GLU A 135 1.76 -6.66 8.76
CA GLU A 135 2.84 -5.71 8.50
C GLU A 135 2.38 -4.56 7.58
N GLU A 136 1.60 -4.83 6.55
CA GLU A 136 1.02 -3.79 5.69
C GLU A 136 0.13 -2.83 6.48
N GLU A 137 -0.72 -3.33 7.35
CA GLU A 137 -1.56 -2.50 8.20
C GLU A 137 -0.73 -1.70 9.22
N ARG A 138 0.33 -2.30 9.78
CA ARG A 138 1.27 -1.60 10.66
C ARG A 138 1.96 -0.44 9.93
N VAL A 139 2.42 -0.67 8.70
CA VAL A 139 3.04 0.36 7.87
C VAL A 139 2.05 1.47 7.52
N LYS A 140 0.82 1.14 7.13
CA LYS A 140 -0.23 2.14 6.88
C LYS A 140 -0.54 2.98 8.11
N ALA A 141 -0.62 2.37 9.29
CA ALA A 141 -0.85 3.09 10.55
C ALA A 141 0.32 4.02 10.90
N ALA A 142 1.56 3.58 10.69
CA ALA A 142 2.74 4.43 10.87
C ALA A 142 2.75 5.62 9.89
N ASN A 143 2.41 5.39 8.63
CA ASN A 143 2.29 6.44 7.62
C ASN A 143 1.18 7.45 7.98
N TYR A 144 0.07 6.98 8.52
CA TYR A 144 -1.00 7.86 9.01
C TYR A 144 -0.50 8.77 10.13
N ALA A 145 0.19 8.22 11.13
CA ALA A 145 0.76 9.00 12.22
C ALA A 145 1.78 10.04 11.70
N LEU A 146 2.63 9.67 10.75
CA LEU A 146 3.57 10.61 10.12
C LEU A 146 2.85 11.75 9.39
N LYS A 147 1.77 11.46 8.65
CA LYS A 147 0.98 12.51 7.96
C LYS A 147 0.29 13.44 8.95
N LEU A 148 -0.21 12.94 10.06
CA LEU A 148 -0.76 13.79 11.13
C LEU A 148 0.32 14.73 11.71
N GLN A 149 1.52 14.22 12.00
CA GLN A 149 2.63 15.04 12.46
C GLN A 149 3.02 16.13 11.45
N LEU A 150 2.99 15.82 10.15
CA LEU A 150 3.28 16.83 9.12
C LEU A 150 2.19 17.91 9.05
N ILE A 151 0.92 17.56 9.26
CA ILE A 151 -0.18 18.52 9.36
C ILE A 151 0.00 19.41 10.60
N ASP A 152 0.37 18.85 11.75
CA ASP A 152 0.63 19.62 12.97
C ASP A 152 1.82 20.56 12.78
N GLN A 153 2.92 20.11 12.18
CA GLN A 153 4.05 20.96 11.83
C GLN A 153 3.64 22.09 10.88
N LEU A 154 2.79 21.81 9.89
CA LEU A 154 2.28 22.81 8.96
C LEU A 154 1.38 23.84 9.66
N LYS A 155 0.59 23.41 10.63
CA LYS A 155 -0.22 24.28 11.48
C LYS A 155 0.66 25.19 12.33
N GLU A 156 1.65 24.63 13.03
CA GLU A 156 2.61 25.39 13.82
C GLU A 156 3.36 26.41 12.97
N LEU A 157 3.72 26.03 11.73
CA LEU A 157 4.38 26.90 10.78
C LEU A 157 3.51 28.11 10.40
N CYS A 158 2.19 27.93 10.27
CA CYS A 158 1.24 29.02 10.00
C CYS A 158 1.05 29.97 11.19
N GLU A 159 1.36 29.53 12.41
CA GLU A 159 1.24 30.31 13.65
C GLU A 159 2.59 30.93 14.09
N SER A 160 3.70 30.51 13.46
CA SER A 160 5.06 30.95 13.82
C SER A 160 5.31 32.40 13.38
N GLN A 161 6.12 33.11 14.19
CA GLN A 161 6.60 34.47 13.91
C GLN A 161 8.07 34.48 13.49
N ASP A 162 8.61 33.33 13.06
CA ASP A 162 9.98 33.21 12.59
C ASP A 162 10.22 33.97 11.29
N ASP A 163 11.51 34.10 10.93
CA ASP A 163 11.92 34.67 9.67
C ASP A 163 11.30 33.96 8.48
N PHE A 164 10.76 34.72 7.52
CA PHE A 164 10.03 34.21 6.38
C PHE A 164 10.82 33.16 5.57
N ASN A 165 12.14 33.35 5.40
CA ASN A 165 12.94 32.39 4.65
C ASN A 165 13.02 31.03 5.34
N LYS A 166 13.09 31.03 6.68
CA LYS A 166 13.04 29.79 7.46
C LYS A 166 11.68 29.11 7.30
N LEU A 167 10.60 29.87 7.45
CA LEU A 167 9.24 29.36 7.30
C LEU A 167 9.03 28.73 5.91
N TYR A 168 9.48 29.41 4.86
CA TYR A 168 9.37 28.92 3.49
C TYR A 168 10.16 27.63 3.23
N ASN A 169 11.38 27.55 3.76
CA ASN A 169 12.20 26.34 3.65
C ASN A 169 11.57 25.17 4.40
N SER A 170 11.06 25.40 5.61
CA SER A 170 10.34 24.39 6.39
C SER A 170 9.06 23.92 5.69
N PHE A 171 8.35 24.83 5.05
CA PHE A 171 7.17 24.49 4.26
C PHE A 171 7.52 23.56 3.07
N LYS A 172 8.59 23.86 2.32
CA LYS A 172 9.08 23.00 1.24
C LYS A 172 9.47 21.61 1.76
N ASP A 173 10.12 21.53 2.90
CA ASP A 173 10.49 20.25 3.53
C ASP A 173 9.25 19.44 3.90
N ILE A 174 8.25 20.07 4.52
CA ILE A 174 6.97 19.43 4.85
C ILE A 174 6.29 18.89 3.58
N GLN A 175 6.25 19.69 2.50
CA GLN A 175 5.65 19.26 1.24
C GLN A 175 6.39 18.06 0.62
N GLN A 176 7.72 18.05 0.69
CA GLN A 176 8.53 16.95 0.18
C GLN A 176 8.25 15.67 0.99
N ARG A 177 8.33 15.75 2.30
CA ARG A 177 8.04 14.61 3.20
C ARG A 177 6.61 14.11 3.05
N TRP A 178 5.63 15.01 2.83
CA TRP A 178 4.24 14.60 2.57
C TRP A 178 4.10 13.71 1.34
N LYS A 179 4.84 14.00 0.26
CA LYS A 179 4.86 13.21 -0.97
C LYS A 179 5.56 11.86 -0.78
N GLU A 180 6.56 11.78 0.08
CA GLU A 180 7.32 10.56 0.36
C GLU A 180 6.53 9.54 1.19
N VAL A 181 5.62 10.01 2.04
CA VAL A 181 4.75 9.12 2.83
C VAL A 181 3.71 8.47 1.94
N LYS A 182 3.84 7.15 1.78
CA LYS A 182 3.03 6.30 0.90
C LYS A 182 1.62 6.04 1.48
N ALA A 183 1.10 4.85 1.23
CA ALA A 183 -0.26 4.45 1.56
C ALA A 183 -0.60 4.61 3.06
N VAL A 184 -1.80 5.11 3.33
CA VAL A 184 -2.43 5.23 4.64
C VAL A 184 -3.76 4.46 4.64
N PRO A 185 -4.37 4.18 5.80
CA PRO A 185 -5.69 3.54 5.84
C PRO A 185 -6.72 4.36 5.05
N GLN A 186 -7.50 3.69 4.23
CA GLN A 186 -8.44 4.31 3.27
C GLN A 186 -9.46 5.23 3.96
N GLU A 187 -9.90 4.88 5.15
CA GLU A 187 -10.86 5.64 5.95
C GLU A 187 -10.38 7.05 6.33
N HIS A 188 -9.06 7.26 6.41
CA HIS A 188 -8.45 8.52 6.83
C HIS A 188 -7.94 9.39 5.66
N VAL A 189 -7.92 8.89 4.44
CA VAL A 189 -7.36 9.58 3.27
C VAL A 189 -8.01 10.96 3.07
N ASN A 190 -9.34 11.01 3.04
CA ASN A 190 -10.08 12.25 2.75
C ASN A 190 -9.89 13.31 3.85
N GLU A 191 -9.88 12.89 5.11
CA GLU A 191 -9.67 13.80 6.25
C GLU A 191 -8.25 14.38 6.24
N LEU A 192 -7.25 13.54 6.02
CA LEU A 192 -5.85 13.98 5.90
C LEU A 192 -5.66 15.00 4.79
N TRP A 193 -6.23 14.72 3.60
CA TRP A 193 -6.14 15.64 2.47
C TRP A 193 -6.81 16.97 2.75
N LYS A 194 -8.01 16.96 3.31
CA LYS A 194 -8.75 18.17 3.68
C LYS A 194 -7.94 19.02 4.66
N ASN A 195 -7.41 18.42 5.71
CA ASN A 195 -6.62 19.13 6.71
C ASN A 195 -5.32 19.69 6.12
N TYR A 196 -4.59 18.88 5.33
CA TYR A 196 -3.38 19.32 4.65
C TYR A 196 -3.65 20.51 3.72
N GLN A 197 -4.74 20.46 2.94
CA GLN A 197 -5.13 21.53 2.02
C GLN A 197 -5.44 22.82 2.77
N ILE A 198 -6.21 22.77 3.86
CA ILE A 198 -6.56 23.96 4.67
C ILE A 198 -5.31 24.69 5.15
N TYR A 199 -4.33 23.97 5.71
CA TYR A 199 -3.12 24.62 6.23
C TYR A 199 -2.15 25.02 5.12
N THR A 200 -2.12 24.31 4.01
CA THR A 200 -1.37 24.71 2.81
C THR A 200 -1.91 26.01 2.24
N GLU A 201 -3.22 26.17 2.11
CA GLU A 201 -3.85 27.42 1.66
C GLU A 201 -3.56 28.57 2.62
N LYS A 202 -3.69 28.35 3.94
CA LYS A 202 -3.31 29.36 4.94
C LYS A 202 -1.87 29.81 4.80
N PHE A 203 -0.94 28.89 4.57
CA PHE A 203 0.46 29.24 4.38
C PHE A 203 0.69 30.05 3.09
N TYR A 204 0.01 29.73 2.00
CA TYR A 204 0.06 30.54 0.77
C TYR A 204 -0.49 31.95 0.98
N ASP A 205 -1.51 32.13 1.80
CA ASP A 205 -2.00 33.48 2.16
C ASP A 205 -0.93 34.26 2.94
N ILE A 206 -0.20 33.62 3.84
CA ILE A 206 0.94 34.23 4.56
C ILE A 206 2.04 34.67 3.58
N ILE A 207 2.39 33.81 2.61
CA ILE A 207 3.35 34.16 1.54
C ILE A 207 2.88 35.41 0.78
N LYS A 208 1.61 35.45 0.41
CA LYS A 208 1.03 36.58 -0.35
C LYS A 208 1.08 37.87 0.46
N ILE A 209 0.71 37.84 1.72
CA ILE A 209 0.75 38.99 2.62
C ILE A 209 2.20 39.46 2.79
N ASN A 210 3.15 38.57 3.03
CA ASN A 210 4.55 38.92 3.16
C ASN A 210 5.12 39.58 1.90
N ASN A 211 4.79 39.09 0.73
CA ASN A 211 5.20 39.70 -0.56
C ASN A 211 4.60 41.11 -0.72
N GLN A 212 3.32 41.31 -0.35
CA GLN A 212 2.71 42.64 -0.38
C GLN A 212 3.39 43.64 0.55
N PHE A 213 3.76 43.24 1.76
CA PHE A 213 4.51 44.11 2.67
C PHE A 213 5.88 44.48 2.10
N ARG A 214 6.59 43.52 1.53
CA ARG A 214 7.90 43.76 0.93
C ARG A 214 7.80 44.74 -0.27
N ASP A 215 6.78 44.57 -1.10
CA ASP A 215 6.56 45.48 -2.27
C ASP A 215 6.20 46.88 -1.80
N TYR A 216 5.42 47.01 -0.74
CA TYR A 216 5.09 48.28 -0.12
C TYR A 216 6.33 48.99 0.43
N ASP A 217 7.15 48.28 1.19
CA ASP A 217 8.39 48.83 1.73
C ASP A 217 9.39 49.24 0.65
N PHE A 218 9.46 48.46 -0.42
CA PHE A 218 10.27 48.80 -1.58
C PHE A 218 9.80 50.11 -2.25
N LYS A 219 8.50 50.27 -2.50
CA LYS A 219 7.92 51.49 -3.07
C LYS A 219 8.16 52.69 -2.17
N LYS A 220 7.90 52.54 -0.87
CA LYS A 220 8.12 53.62 0.11
C LYS A 220 9.59 54.06 0.17
N ASN A 221 10.51 53.11 0.14
CA ASN A 221 11.95 53.43 0.11
C ASN A 221 12.40 54.11 -1.21
N LEU A 222 11.71 53.83 -2.32
CA LEU A 222 11.96 54.49 -3.59
C LEU A 222 11.48 55.95 -3.59
N GLU A 223 10.35 56.25 -2.95
CA GLU A 223 9.77 57.59 -2.83
C GLU A 223 10.59 58.48 -1.91
N LEU A 224 11.36 57.92 -0.97
CA LEU A 224 12.20 58.64 0.00
C LEU A 224 13.62 58.95 -0.55
N LYS A 225 13.99 58.45 -1.71
CA LYS A 225 15.29 58.76 -2.39
C LYS A 225 15.12 59.79 -3.48
#